data_077bf275eaab4bb3ee761f54e25f6aba
#
_entry.id   077bf275eaab4bb3ee761f54e25f6aba
#
_cell.length_a   1.000
_cell.length_b   1.000
_cell.length_c   1.000
_cell.angle_alpha   90.00
_cell.angle_beta   90.00
_cell.angle_gamma   90.00
#
_symmetry.space_group_name_H-M   'P 1'
#
loop_
_entity.id
_entity.type
_entity.pdbx_description
1 polymer ?
#
loop_
_entity_poly.entity_id
_entity_poly.type
_entity_poly.pdbx_seq_one_letter_code
_entity_poly.pdbx_strand_id
1 'polypeptide(L)'
;FFAVTSLRKAAEILNAVNKKPALAKECTTLADKVEKALKKYAVYNHPKYGKIYAFEVDGFGNQLLMDDANVPSLIALPYLGDVKVSDPIYQNTRKFVWSEDNPYFFKGTAGEGIGGPHIGYDMIWPMSIMMKAFTSQNDAEIKTCIKMLMDTDAGTGFMHESFHKNDPRNFTRAWFAWQNTLFGELILKLVNEGKVELLNSIR
;
A
#
# COMPACT_ATOMS: atom_id res chain seq x y z
N PHE A 1 1.67 12.44 -1.06
CA PHE A 1 0.27 12.11 -0.78
C PHE A 1 0.02 12.07 0.72
N PHE A 2 0.63 11.15 1.45
CA PHE A 2 0.41 10.95 2.89
C PHE A 2 0.54 12.23 3.74
N ALA A 3 1.46 13.13 3.40
CA ALA A 3 1.59 14.43 4.07
C ALA A 3 0.32 15.28 3.95
N VAL A 4 -0.37 15.25 2.80
CA VAL A 4 -1.63 16.00 2.59
C VAL A 4 -2.70 15.54 3.56
N THR A 5 -2.95 14.23 3.60
CA THR A 5 -3.95 13.63 4.50
C THR A 5 -3.59 13.86 5.97
N SER A 6 -2.32 13.68 6.34
CA SER A 6 -1.85 13.91 7.70
C SER A 6 -2.02 15.35 8.15
N LEU A 7 -1.69 16.33 7.30
CA LEU A 7 -1.88 17.75 7.60
C LEU A 7 -3.37 18.11 7.75
N ARG A 8 -4.26 17.55 6.93
CA ARG A 8 -5.70 17.77 7.06
C ARG A 8 -6.24 17.21 8.38
N LYS A 9 -5.86 15.97 8.73
CA LYS A 9 -6.22 15.35 10.02
C LYS A 9 -5.64 16.12 11.21
N ALA A 10 -4.40 16.60 11.11
CA ALA A 10 -3.80 17.44 12.13
C ALA A 10 -4.58 18.76 12.33
N ALA A 11 -5.03 19.39 11.24
CA ALA A 11 -5.86 20.60 11.30
C ALA A 11 -7.19 20.35 12.02
N GLU A 12 -7.84 19.20 11.78
CA GLU A 12 -9.06 18.79 12.48
C GLU A 12 -8.83 18.66 13.99
N ILE A 13 -7.76 17.97 14.40
CA ILE A 13 -7.39 17.79 15.81
C ILE A 13 -7.07 19.15 16.47
N LEU A 14 -6.29 19.99 15.78
CA LEU A 14 -5.92 21.32 16.27
C LEU A 14 -7.14 22.22 16.49
N ASN A 15 -8.15 22.12 15.65
CA ASN A 15 -9.40 22.84 15.82
C ASN A 15 -10.30 22.25 16.92
N ALA A 16 -10.50 20.93 16.88
CA ALA A 16 -11.48 20.27 17.76
C ALA A 16 -10.98 20.15 19.21
N VAL A 17 -9.72 19.75 19.39
CA VAL A 17 -9.14 19.42 20.69
C VAL A 17 -8.30 20.56 21.25
N ASN A 18 -7.26 20.98 20.52
CA ASN A 18 -6.27 21.92 21.01
C ASN A 18 -6.69 23.39 20.95
N LYS A 19 -7.80 23.71 20.24
CA LYS A 19 -8.31 25.09 20.07
C LYS A 19 -7.26 26.05 19.51
N LYS A 20 -6.49 25.60 18.51
CA LYS A 20 -5.42 26.37 17.83
C LYS A 20 -5.75 26.63 16.35
N PRO A 21 -6.75 27.49 16.05
CA PRO A 21 -7.26 27.67 14.68
C PRO A 21 -6.22 28.26 13.71
N ALA A 22 -5.29 29.09 14.21
CA ALA A 22 -4.23 29.66 13.37
C ALA A 22 -3.31 28.54 12.82
N LEU A 23 -2.83 27.64 13.69
CA LEU A 23 -1.98 26.53 13.29
C LEU A 23 -2.74 25.51 12.41
N ALA A 24 -4.01 25.27 12.70
CA ALA A 24 -4.87 24.45 11.85
C ALA A 24 -4.97 25.01 10.42
N LYS A 25 -5.09 26.34 10.29
CA LYS A 25 -5.09 27.02 8.99
C LYS A 25 -3.76 26.88 8.26
N GLU A 26 -2.65 26.98 8.96
CA GLU A 26 -1.31 26.74 8.37
C GLU A 26 -1.20 25.32 7.81
N CYS A 27 -1.62 24.29 8.58
CA CYS A 27 -1.66 22.90 8.13
C CYS A 27 -2.49 22.75 6.86
N THR A 28 -3.71 23.31 6.83
CA THR A 28 -4.58 23.25 5.66
C THR A 28 -3.96 23.95 4.45
N THR A 29 -3.38 25.13 4.66
CA THR A 29 -2.73 25.90 3.58
C THR A 29 -1.55 25.13 2.99
N LEU A 30 -0.75 24.46 3.83
CA LEU A 30 0.37 23.63 3.37
C LEU A 30 -0.15 22.39 2.63
N ALA A 31 -1.17 21.73 3.16
CA ALA A 31 -1.82 20.59 2.49
C ALA A 31 -2.27 20.95 1.07
N ASP A 32 -2.95 22.10 0.90
CA ASP A 32 -3.43 22.58 -0.40
C ASP A 32 -2.29 22.85 -1.39
N LYS A 33 -1.17 23.44 -0.90
CA LYS A 33 0.02 23.67 -1.73
C LYS A 33 0.64 22.35 -2.20
N VAL A 34 0.79 21.38 -1.30
CA VAL A 34 1.37 20.06 -1.61
C VAL A 34 0.45 19.30 -2.56
N GLU A 35 -0.86 19.28 -2.31
CA GLU A 35 -1.82 18.61 -3.20
C GLU A 35 -1.79 19.18 -4.62
N LYS A 36 -1.72 20.51 -4.74
CA LYS A 36 -1.59 21.17 -6.05
C LYS A 36 -0.31 20.77 -6.76
N ALA A 37 0.80 20.66 -6.03
CA ALA A 37 2.09 20.24 -6.57
C ALA A 37 2.04 18.77 -7.03
N LEU A 38 1.45 17.86 -6.23
CA LEU A 38 1.27 16.46 -6.58
C LEU A 38 0.45 16.29 -7.87
N LYS A 39 -0.67 17.00 -7.99
CA LYS A 39 -1.49 16.98 -9.21
C LYS A 39 -0.73 17.46 -10.45
N LYS A 40 0.24 18.36 -10.28
CA LYS A 40 1.03 18.90 -11.38
C LYS A 40 2.24 18.04 -11.75
N TYR A 41 2.93 17.50 -10.75
CA TYR A 41 4.26 16.91 -10.95
C TYR A 41 4.30 15.39 -10.73
N ALA A 42 3.41 14.83 -9.92
CA ALA A 42 3.43 13.43 -9.54
C ALA A 42 2.51 12.53 -10.40
N VAL A 43 2.05 13.02 -11.55
CA VAL A 43 1.27 12.23 -12.52
C VAL A 43 2.09 12.06 -13.79
N TYR A 44 2.32 10.81 -14.17
CA TYR A 44 3.06 10.41 -15.35
C TYR A 44 2.15 9.76 -16.40
N ASN A 45 2.35 10.08 -17.68
CA ASN A 45 1.64 9.43 -18.77
C ASN A 45 2.42 8.20 -19.23
N HIS A 46 2.17 7.07 -18.62
CA HIS A 46 2.84 5.82 -18.95
C HIS A 46 2.29 5.23 -20.26
N PRO A 47 3.15 4.79 -21.23
CA PRO A 47 2.69 4.33 -22.55
C PRO A 47 1.77 3.11 -22.50
N LYS A 48 1.93 2.23 -21.51
CA LYS A 48 1.14 1.00 -21.34
C LYS A 48 -0.07 1.16 -20.45
N TYR A 49 0.04 1.96 -19.36
CA TYR A 49 -0.99 2.05 -18.32
C TYR A 49 -1.81 3.34 -18.38
N GLY A 50 -1.42 4.33 -19.21
CA GLY A 50 -2.02 5.65 -19.19
C GLY A 50 -1.50 6.49 -18.00
N LYS A 51 -2.31 7.38 -17.44
CA LYS A 51 -1.89 8.19 -16.30
C LYS A 51 -1.71 7.33 -15.07
N ILE A 52 -0.53 7.42 -14.44
CA ILE A 52 -0.18 6.78 -13.17
C ILE A 52 0.43 7.80 -12.21
N TYR A 53 0.42 7.51 -10.92
CA TYR A 53 1.17 8.27 -9.92
C TYR A 53 2.64 7.85 -9.92
N ALA A 54 3.54 8.84 -9.83
CA ALA A 54 4.96 8.61 -9.60
C ALA A 54 5.21 8.34 -8.11
N PHE A 55 6.17 7.46 -7.82
CA PHE A 55 6.61 7.16 -6.45
C PHE A 55 7.29 8.37 -5.82
N GLU A 56 8.24 8.97 -6.53
CA GLU A 56 8.95 10.18 -6.13
C GLU A 56 9.08 11.16 -7.30
N VAL A 57 9.29 12.44 -6.96
CA VAL A 57 9.60 13.52 -7.89
C VAL A 57 10.71 14.40 -7.28
N ASP A 58 11.65 14.84 -8.11
CA ASP A 58 12.82 15.63 -7.67
C ASP A 58 12.63 17.16 -7.74
N GLY A 59 11.51 17.62 -8.25
CA GLY A 59 11.23 19.04 -8.50
C GLY A 59 11.89 19.64 -9.75
N PHE A 60 12.75 18.88 -10.45
CA PHE A 60 13.40 19.29 -11.71
C PHE A 60 12.72 18.67 -12.94
N GLY A 61 11.68 17.88 -12.73
CA GLY A 61 10.90 17.22 -13.79
C GLY A 61 11.17 15.74 -13.93
N ASN A 62 12.04 15.15 -13.13
CA ASN A 62 12.23 13.72 -13.11
C ASN A 62 11.21 13.05 -12.19
N GLN A 63 10.81 11.83 -12.56
CA GLN A 63 9.82 11.03 -11.85
C GLN A 63 10.36 9.62 -11.69
N LEU A 64 10.36 9.10 -10.45
CA LEU A 64 10.71 7.72 -10.17
C LEU A 64 9.46 6.86 -10.29
N LEU A 65 9.53 5.85 -11.16
CA LEU A 65 8.42 4.94 -11.47
C LEU A 65 8.72 3.57 -10.87
N MET A 66 8.23 3.35 -9.68
CA MET A 66 8.29 2.09 -8.92
C MET A 66 7.22 2.11 -7.83
N ASP A 67 7.15 1.07 -7.02
CA ASP A 67 6.56 1.09 -5.68
C ASP A 67 7.44 0.27 -4.74
N ASP A 68 7.45 0.66 -3.47
CA ASP A 68 8.06 -0.05 -2.36
C ASP A 68 6.93 -0.60 -1.47
N ALA A 69 7.13 -1.78 -0.88
CA ALA A 69 6.12 -2.40 -0.03
C ALA A 69 5.89 -1.66 1.29
N ASN A 70 6.83 -0.84 1.74
CA ASN A 70 6.66 -0.06 2.97
C ASN A 70 5.52 0.96 2.83
N VAL A 71 4.61 0.94 3.80
CA VAL A 71 3.55 1.94 3.89
C VAL A 71 4.12 3.20 4.57
N PRO A 72 3.99 4.40 3.95
CA PRO A 72 3.19 4.75 2.78
C PRO A 72 3.78 4.29 1.44
N SER A 73 2.93 3.70 0.58
CA SER A 73 3.27 3.22 -0.76
C SER A 73 2.19 3.63 -1.76
N LEU A 74 2.44 3.49 -3.06
CA LEU A 74 1.43 3.81 -4.07
C LEU A 74 0.23 2.88 -4.00
N ILE A 75 0.43 1.58 -3.73
CA ILE A 75 -0.68 0.64 -3.57
C ILE A 75 -1.52 0.95 -2.32
N ALA A 76 -0.93 1.55 -1.29
CA ALA A 76 -1.59 1.88 -0.03
C ALA A 76 -2.35 3.22 -0.05
N LEU A 77 -2.30 4.02 -1.11
CA LEU A 77 -2.91 5.36 -1.15
C LEU A 77 -4.37 5.40 -0.69
N PRO A 78 -5.27 4.48 -1.09
CA PRO A 78 -6.64 4.50 -0.59
C PRO A 78 -6.77 4.09 0.89
N TYR A 79 -5.93 3.17 1.36
CA TYR A 79 -5.88 2.77 2.77
C TYR A 79 -5.51 3.96 3.66
N LEU A 80 -4.57 4.79 3.22
CA LEU A 80 -4.13 6.00 3.92
C LEU A 80 -5.14 7.16 3.80
N GLY A 81 -6.14 7.05 2.91
CA GLY A 81 -7.15 8.08 2.67
C GLY A 81 -6.69 9.19 1.71
N ASP A 82 -5.61 8.95 0.97
CA ASP A 82 -5.02 9.94 0.05
C ASP A 82 -5.83 10.07 -1.26
N VAL A 83 -6.33 8.93 -1.76
CA VAL A 83 -7.16 8.87 -2.97
C VAL A 83 -8.31 7.87 -2.78
N LYS A 84 -9.33 7.95 -3.63
CA LYS A 84 -10.40 6.93 -3.64
C LYS A 84 -9.93 5.68 -4.37
N VAL A 85 -10.39 4.50 -3.94
CA VAL A 85 -10.15 3.24 -4.69
C VAL A 85 -10.62 3.35 -6.14
N SER A 86 -11.70 4.07 -6.40
CA SER A 86 -12.26 4.28 -7.75
C SER A 86 -11.54 5.35 -8.59
N ASP A 87 -10.50 6.00 -8.07
CA ASP A 87 -9.72 6.97 -8.83
C ASP A 87 -9.06 6.30 -10.04
N PRO A 88 -9.28 6.79 -11.27
CA PRO A 88 -8.78 6.12 -12.47
C PRO A 88 -7.24 6.14 -12.56
N ILE A 89 -6.57 7.18 -12.04
CA ILE A 89 -5.11 7.24 -12.02
C ILE A 89 -4.59 6.21 -11.02
N TYR A 90 -5.22 6.09 -9.86
CA TYR A 90 -4.88 5.04 -8.90
C TYR A 90 -5.09 3.64 -9.48
N GLN A 91 -6.20 3.38 -10.16
CA GLN A 91 -6.44 2.07 -10.78
C GLN A 91 -5.38 1.70 -11.82
N ASN A 92 -4.91 2.67 -12.59
CA ASN A 92 -3.79 2.47 -13.51
C ASN A 92 -2.46 2.25 -12.75
N THR A 93 -2.22 3.04 -11.71
CA THR A 93 -1.04 2.90 -10.82
C THR A 93 -1.03 1.52 -10.19
N ARG A 94 -2.16 1.05 -9.67
CA ARG A 94 -2.30 -0.28 -9.06
C ARG A 94 -1.95 -1.41 -10.04
N LYS A 95 -2.33 -1.28 -11.32
CA LYS A 95 -1.94 -2.24 -12.37
C LYS A 95 -0.45 -2.19 -12.68
N PHE A 96 0.13 -0.98 -12.70
CA PHE A 96 1.56 -0.78 -12.93
C PHE A 96 2.38 -1.38 -11.79
N VAL A 97 2.12 -1.02 -10.54
CA VAL A 97 2.93 -1.46 -9.39
C VAL A 97 2.81 -2.97 -9.14
N TRP A 98 1.71 -3.61 -9.58
CA TRP A 98 1.52 -5.06 -9.51
C TRP A 98 1.83 -5.74 -10.85
N SER A 99 2.94 -5.38 -11.46
CA SER A 99 3.43 -5.93 -12.73
C SER A 99 4.96 -5.87 -12.80
N GLU A 100 5.54 -6.60 -13.74
CA GLU A 100 6.99 -6.63 -13.97
C GLU A 100 7.57 -5.27 -14.43
N ASP A 101 6.74 -4.29 -14.76
CA ASP A 101 7.18 -2.92 -15.03
C ASP A 101 7.55 -2.16 -13.74
N ASN A 102 7.14 -2.66 -12.57
CA ASN A 102 7.69 -2.23 -11.27
C ASN A 102 8.91 -3.10 -10.94
N PRO A 103 10.12 -2.50 -10.80
CA PRO A 103 11.35 -3.26 -10.58
C PRO A 103 11.38 -4.05 -9.27
N TYR A 104 10.48 -3.76 -8.33
CA TYR A 104 10.35 -4.47 -7.06
C TYR A 104 9.12 -5.36 -6.97
N PHE A 105 8.41 -5.56 -8.07
CA PHE A 105 7.40 -6.61 -8.14
C PHE A 105 8.08 -7.95 -8.43
N PHE A 106 7.83 -8.93 -7.59
CA PHE A 106 8.37 -10.26 -7.73
C PHE A 106 7.25 -11.29 -7.84
N LYS A 107 7.47 -12.28 -8.67
CA LYS A 107 6.53 -13.40 -8.88
C LYS A 107 7.31 -14.70 -8.96
N GLY A 108 6.86 -15.71 -8.22
CA GLY A 108 7.47 -17.02 -8.18
C GLY A 108 6.50 -18.12 -7.76
N THR A 109 7.06 -19.27 -7.39
CA THR A 109 6.28 -20.45 -7.03
C THR A 109 5.61 -20.37 -5.67
N ALA A 110 6.14 -19.55 -4.75
CA ALA A 110 5.52 -19.33 -3.43
C ALA A 110 4.47 -18.22 -3.45
N GLY A 111 4.64 -17.19 -4.30
CA GLY A 111 3.70 -16.09 -4.37
C GLY A 111 4.14 -14.96 -5.30
N GLU A 112 3.35 -13.88 -5.29
CA GLU A 112 3.67 -12.65 -6.00
C GLU A 112 3.40 -11.44 -5.10
N GLY A 113 4.20 -10.38 -5.24
CA GLY A 113 4.04 -9.16 -4.46
C GLY A 113 5.18 -8.18 -4.65
N ILE A 114 5.08 -7.06 -3.94
CA ILE A 114 6.07 -6.00 -3.99
C ILE A 114 7.05 -6.20 -2.83
N GLY A 115 8.32 -6.05 -3.12
CA GLY A 115 9.41 -5.98 -2.13
C GLY A 115 9.89 -4.55 -1.93
N GLY A 116 11.20 -4.36 -1.92
CA GLY A 116 11.80 -3.06 -1.79
C GLY A 116 13.33 -3.11 -1.91
N PRO A 117 13.99 -1.97 -2.11
CA PRO A 117 15.43 -1.93 -2.36
C PRO A 117 16.29 -2.39 -1.17
N HIS A 118 15.74 -2.34 0.04
CA HIS A 118 16.51 -2.59 1.27
C HIS A 118 16.51 -4.04 1.77
N ILE A 119 15.66 -4.92 1.21
CA ILE A 119 15.58 -6.34 1.61
C ILE A 119 16.17 -7.30 0.59
N GLY A 120 16.61 -6.78 -0.55
CA GLY A 120 17.18 -7.59 -1.64
C GLY A 120 16.15 -8.00 -2.70
N TYR A 121 16.68 -8.48 -3.82
CA TYR A 121 15.86 -8.97 -4.94
C TYR A 121 15.14 -10.27 -4.57
N ASP A 122 14.01 -10.49 -5.22
CA ASP A 122 13.17 -11.68 -5.07
C ASP A 122 12.52 -11.86 -3.70
N MET A 123 12.66 -10.87 -2.81
CA MET A 123 12.03 -10.85 -1.49
C MET A 123 10.71 -10.07 -1.54
N ILE A 124 9.62 -10.74 -1.23
CA ILE A 124 8.26 -10.18 -1.20
C ILE A 124 7.91 -9.79 0.24
N TRP A 125 7.34 -8.61 0.42
CA TRP A 125 6.77 -8.21 1.71
C TRP A 125 5.28 -8.60 1.80
N PRO A 126 4.88 -9.38 2.80
CA PRO A 126 3.46 -9.66 3.09
C PRO A 126 2.61 -8.39 3.14
N MET A 127 3.18 -7.27 3.59
CA MET A 127 2.51 -5.96 3.66
C MET A 127 1.95 -5.52 2.30
N SER A 128 2.67 -5.75 1.20
CA SER A 128 2.18 -5.39 -0.13
C SER A 128 0.95 -6.21 -0.53
N ILE A 129 0.91 -7.50 -0.15
CA ILE A 129 -0.22 -8.40 -0.38
C ILE A 129 -1.41 -7.96 0.47
N MET A 130 -1.16 -7.55 1.72
CA MET A 130 -2.21 -6.98 2.59
C MET A 130 -2.78 -5.69 2.01
N MET A 131 -1.94 -4.76 1.54
CA MET A 131 -2.39 -3.52 0.91
C MET A 131 -3.19 -3.78 -0.36
N LYS A 132 -2.82 -4.79 -1.15
CA LYS A 132 -3.62 -5.23 -2.29
C LYS A 132 -5.02 -5.68 -1.87
N ALA A 133 -5.12 -6.45 -0.78
CA ALA A 133 -6.42 -6.88 -0.23
C ALA A 133 -7.21 -5.72 0.36
N PHE A 134 -6.59 -4.84 1.16
CA PHE A 134 -7.22 -3.66 1.76
C PHE A 134 -7.87 -2.74 0.73
N THR A 135 -7.24 -2.60 -0.43
CA THR A 135 -7.67 -1.69 -1.51
C THR A 135 -8.43 -2.40 -2.62
N SER A 136 -8.78 -3.67 -2.43
CA SER A 136 -9.59 -4.44 -3.38
C SER A 136 -11.08 -4.33 -3.08
N GLN A 137 -11.88 -4.26 -4.14
CA GLN A 137 -13.34 -4.42 -4.09
C GLN A 137 -13.79 -5.78 -4.66
N ASN A 138 -12.84 -6.66 -5.00
CA ASN A 138 -13.08 -7.97 -5.59
C ASN A 138 -12.81 -9.08 -4.57
N ASP A 139 -13.84 -9.81 -4.19
CA ASP A 139 -13.75 -10.87 -3.18
C ASP A 139 -12.82 -12.02 -3.60
N ALA A 140 -12.73 -12.35 -4.88
CA ALA A 140 -11.80 -13.36 -5.37
C ALA A 140 -10.34 -12.92 -5.21
N GLU A 141 -10.04 -11.64 -5.46
CA GLU A 141 -8.71 -11.08 -5.24
C GLU A 141 -8.37 -11.05 -3.75
N ILE A 142 -9.29 -10.61 -2.89
CA ILE A 142 -9.11 -10.62 -1.43
C ILE A 142 -8.80 -12.03 -0.94
N LYS A 143 -9.61 -13.01 -1.37
CA LYS A 143 -9.39 -14.42 -1.02
C LYS A 143 -8.02 -14.92 -1.44
N THR A 144 -7.61 -14.62 -2.68
CA THR A 144 -6.27 -14.98 -3.20
C THR A 144 -5.15 -14.36 -2.36
N CYS A 145 -5.25 -13.09 -1.99
CA CYS A 145 -4.28 -12.42 -1.15
C CYS A 145 -4.16 -13.06 0.24
N ILE A 146 -5.30 -13.32 0.91
CA ILE A 146 -5.29 -13.93 2.25
C ILE A 146 -4.73 -15.34 2.19
N LYS A 147 -5.15 -16.14 1.20
CA LYS A 147 -4.60 -17.49 1.03
C LYS A 147 -3.08 -17.45 0.84
N MET A 148 -2.57 -16.56 0.00
CA MET A 148 -1.14 -16.41 -0.22
C MET A 148 -0.41 -16.06 1.09
N LEU A 149 -0.96 -15.16 1.90
CA LEU A 149 -0.40 -14.81 3.22
C LEU A 149 -0.35 -16.02 4.16
N MET A 150 -1.39 -16.87 4.16
CA MET A 150 -1.42 -18.10 4.95
C MET A 150 -0.44 -19.15 4.44
N ASP A 151 -0.31 -19.31 3.12
CA ASP A 151 0.57 -20.32 2.50
C ASP A 151 2.07 -19.93 2.62
N THR A 152 2.38 -18.68 2.97
CA THR A 152 3.76 -18.17 3.03
C THR A 152 4.25 -17.86 4.45
N ASP A 153 3.54 -18.32 5.49
CA ASP A 153 3.93 -18.19 6.89
C ASP A 153 5.04 -19.18 7.32
N ALA A 154 5.48 -20.05 6.42
CA ALA A 154 6.49 -21.08 6.65
C ALA A 154 6.18 -22.01 7.84
N GLY A 155 4.91 -22.15 8.22
CA GLY A 155 4.45 -22.96 9.36
C GLY A 155 4.72 -22.30 10.73
N THR A 156 5.08 -21.02 10.75
CA THR A 156 5.32 -20.28 12.00
C THR A 156 4.06 -19.72 12.63
N GLY A 157 2.99 -19.57 11.85
CA GLY A 157 1.76 -18.90 12.26
C GLY A 157 1.88 -17.38 12.37
N PHE A 158 2.97 -16.79 11.83
CA PHE A 158 3.25 -15.36 11.89
C PHE A 158 3.59 -14.77 10.52
N MET A 159 3.30 -13.47 10.37
CA MET A 159 3.76 -12.71 9.21
C MET A 159 5.23 -12.30 9.41
N HIS A 160 6.07 -12.69 8.45
CA HIS A 160 7.47 -12.31 8.36
C HIS A 160 7.63 -10.87 7.85
N GLU A 161 8.82 -10.29 7.96
CA GLU A 161 9.12 -9.02 7.29
C GLU A 161 9.08 -9.20 5.77
N SER A 162 9.77 -10.24 5.25
CA SER A 162 9.71 -10.63 3.85
C SER A 162 9.94 -12.13 3.67
N PHE A 163 9.55 -12.66 2.52
CA PHE A 163 9.83 -14.05 2.11
C PHE A 163 10.27 -14.09 0.65
N HIS A 164 11.07 -15.11 0.32
CA HIS A 164 11.57 -15.29 -1.05
C HIS A 164 10.46 -15.84 -1.96
N LYS A 165 10.32 -15.25 -3.15
CA LYS A 165 9.24 -15.56 -4.11
C LYS A 165 9.07 -17.05 -4.46
N ASN A 166 10.13 -17.88 -4.31
CA ASN A 166 10.10 -19.30 -4.65
C ASN A 166 10.23 -20.24 -3.44
N ASP A 167 10.65 -19.74 -2.27
CA ASP A 167 10.75 -20.53 -1.04
C ASP A 167 10.33 -19.70 0.17
N PRO A 168 9.13 -19.90 0.71
CA PRO A 168 8.63 -19.13 1.85
C PRO A 168 9.42 -19.37 3.14
N ARG A 169 10.23 -20.43 3.22
CA ARG A 169 11.12 -20.70 4.38
C ARG A 169 12.38 -19.82 4.37
N ASN A 170 12.71 -19.22 3.23
CA ASN A 170 13.74 -18.20 3.13
C ASN A 170 13.10 -16.82 3.41
N PHE A 171 13.04 -16.44 4.68
CA PHE A 171 12.41 -15.23 5.14
C PHE A 171 13.32 -14.38 6.02
N THR A 172 13.03 -13.09 6.11
CA THR A 172 13.63 -12.17 7.07
C THR A 172 12.68 -11.99 8.25
N ARG A 173 13.22 -11.92 9.47
CA ARG A 173 12.48 -11.70 10.73
C ARG A 173 11.24 -12.60 10.86
N ALA A 174 11.39 -13.72 11.55
CA ALA A 174 10.34 -14.73 11.76
C ALA A 174 9.02 -14.14 12.29
N TRP A 175 9.11 -13.10 13.10
CA TRP A 175 7.98 -12.32 13.60
C TRP A 175 8.24 -10.84 13.39
N PHE A 176 7.34 -10.15 12.69
CA PHE A 176 7.45 -8.73 12.43
C PHE A 176 6.16 -8.02 12.87
N ALA A 177 6.24 -7.23 13.96
CA ALA A 177 5.09 -6.64 14.64
C ALA A 177 4.17 -5.88 13.69
N TRP A 178 4.72 -5.03 12.84
CA TRP A 178 3.96 -4.20 11.91
C TRP A 178 3.09 -5.04 10.99
N GLN A 179 3.63 -6.09 10.40
CA GLN A 179 2.87 -6.95 9.48
C GLN A 179 1.83 -7.82 10.21
N ASN A 180 2.16 -8.32 11.39
CA ASN A 180 1.19 -9.10 12.16
C ASN A 180 0.00 -8.25 12.62
N THR A 181 0.24 -7.01 13.05
CA THR A 181 -0.86 -6.09 13.44
C THR A 181 -1.69 -5.68 12.22
N LEU A 182 -1.05 -5.43 11.08
CA LEU A 182 -1.73 -5.07 9.84
C LEU A 182 -2.58 -6.22 9.30
N PHE A 183 -2.10 -7.48 9.41
CA PHE A 183 -2.90 -8.65 9.07
C PHE A 183 -4.14 -8.76 9.96
N GLY A 184 -3.98 -8.57 11.28
CA GLY A 184 -5.10 -8.53 12.22
C GLY A 184 -6.12 -7.44 11.85
N GLU A 185 -5.65 -6.24 11.49
CA GLU A 185 -6.52 -5.15 11.02
C GLU A 185 -7.27 -5.52 9.73
N LEU A 186 -6.61 -6.19 8.77
CA LEU A 186 -7.27 -6.67 7.55
C LEU A 186 -8.42 -7.63 7.86
N ILE A 187 -8.19 -8.60 8.75
CA ILE A 187 -9.23 -9.54 9.17
C ILE A 187 -10.40 -8.82 9.84
N LEU A 188 -10.11 -7.90 10.77
CA LEU A 188 -11.14 -7.11 11.46
C LEU A 188 -11.94 -6.25 10.47
N LYS A 189 -11.29 -5.63 9.50
CA LYS A 189 -11.96 -4.88 8.43
C LYS A 189 -12.96 -5.77 7.68
N LEU A 190 -12.53 -6.95 7.25
CA LEU A 190 -13.38 -7.87 6.50
C LEU A 190 -14.56 -8.38 7.33
N VAL A 191 -14.35 -8.66 8.61
CA VAL A 191 -15.43 -9.01 9.54
C VAL A 191 -16.45 -7.86 9.67
N ASN A 192 -15.97 -6.64 9.86
CA ASN A 192 -16.82 -5.45 9.97
C ASN A 192 -17.58 -5.13 8.68
N GLU A 193 -17.06 -5.53 7.53
CA GLU A 193 -17.71 -5.43 6.21
C GLU A 193 -18.67 -6.60 5.92
N GLY A 194 -18.88 -7.50 6.89
CA GLY A 194 -19.79 -8.65 6.74
C GLY A 194 -19.23 -9.79 5.87
N LYS A 195 -17.92 -9.83 5.62
CA LYS A 195 -17.25 -10.82 4.76
C LYS A 195 -16.79 -12.09 5.51
N VAL A 196 -17.49 -12.48 6.58
CA VAL A 196 -17.15 -13.66 7.39
C VAL A 196 -17.22 -14.95 6.56
N GLU A 197 -18.24 -15.09 5.69
CA GLU A 197 -18.36 -16.25 4.81
C GLU A 197 -17.20 -16.36 3.81
N LEU A 198 -16.70 -15.20 3.32
CA LEU A 198 -15.50 -15.16 2.49
C LEU A 198 -14.29 -15.73 3.26
N LEU A 199 -14.06 -15.25 4.48
CA LEU A 199 -12.97 -15.73 5.34
C LEU A 199 -13.08 -17.25 5.60
N ASN A 200 -14.26 -17.76 5.95
CA ASN A 200 -14.50 -19.16 6.20
C ASN A 200 -14.31 -20.05 4.96
N SER A 201 -14.39 -19.46 3.76
CA SER A 201 -14.20 -20.19 2.49
C SER A 201 -12.72 -20.37 2.10
N ILE A 202 -11.79 -19.77 2.83
CA ILE A 202 -10.34 -19.87 2.58
C ILE A 202 -9.82 -21.15 3.23
N ARG A 203 -9.24 -22.05 2.42
CA ARG A 203 -8.67 -23.31 2.87
C ARG A 203 -7.28 -23.49 2.30
#